data_3333947f228721f07002b40fda4fbfe4
#
_entry.id   3333947f228721f07002b40fda4fbfe4
#
_cell.length_a   1.000
_cell.length_b   1.000
_cell.length_c   1.000
_cell.angle_alpha   90.00
_cell.angle_beta   90.00
_cell.angle_gamma   90.00
#
_symmetry.space_group_name_H-M   'P 1'
#
loop_
_entity.id
_entity.type
_entity.pdbx_description
1 polymer ?
#
loop_
_entity_poly.entity_id
_entity_poly.type
_entity_poly.pdbx_seq_one_letter_code
_entity_poly.pdbx_strand_id
1 'polypeptide(L)'
;MINTAAVAIAAAAVVGLSTSPAATAEPALTAPSPLAQVPVKTEGWLKIYQGKAPRGTKAVELTVIPDSAVGMRVTDGNGHSLYRFDKDTARPSRSNCNGDCAVTWPPLLVSRGQGLYVEGIDPTLTGFIERADGSCQITIGGWPVYYFSKDKQPGDLLGQGVGGTWFAVAPTGGKALAK
;
A
#
# COMPACT_ATOMS: atom_id res chain seq x y z
N MET A 1 -80.16 31.94 14.72
CA MET A 1 -81.22 30.95 14.67
C MET A 1 -80.65 29.59 14.36
N ILE A 2 -81.04 28.63 15.13
CA ILE A 2 -80.89 27.18 14.99
C ILE A 2 -79.70 26.59 15.72
N ASN A 3 -79.99 26.09 16.89
CA ASN A 3 -79.33 25.11 17.74
C ASN A 3 -79.07 23.78 17.01
N THR A 4 -78.02 23.11 17.27
CA THR A 4 -78.04 21.65 17.31
C THR A 4 -77.05 21.06 18.32
N ALA A 5 -77.57 20.14 19.07
CA ALA A 5 -77.03 19.52 20.28
C ALA A 5 -75.75 18.68 20.11
N ALA A 6 -74.95 18.66 21.16
CA ALA A 6 -73.86 17.73 21.37
C ALA A 6 -74.34 16.35 21.81
N VAL A 7 -73.87 15.29 21.18
CA VAL A 7 -73.96 13.90 21.67
C VAL A 7 -72.58 13.47 22.12
N ALA A 8 -72.46 13.23 23.38
CA ALA A 8 -71.24 12.63 23.97
C ALA A 8 -71.33 11.09 23.85
N ILE A 9 -70.39 10.49 23.19
CA ILE A 9 -70.19 9.05 23.15
C ILE A 9 -68.93 8.73 24.03
N ALA A 10 -69.15 8.05 25.14
CA ALA A 10 -68.10 7.54 25.98
C ALA A 10 -67.46 6.32 25.30
N ALA A 11 -66.19 6.36 24.99
CA ALA A 11 -65.44 5.21 24.53
C ALA A 11 -64.62 4.62 25.71
N ALA A 12 -64.88 3.40 26.04
CA ALA A 12 -64.16 2.64 27.03
C ALA A 12 -62.75 2.29 26.52
N ALA A 13 -61.70 2.69 27.27
CA ALA A 13 -60.33 2.29 27.01
C ALA A 13 -60.05 0.87 27.44
N VAL A 14 -59.80 -0.01 26.49
CA VAL A 14 -59.28 -1.36 26.75
C VAL A 14 -57.75 -1.23 26.80
N VAL A 15 -57.18 -1.39 28.00
CA VAL A 15 -55.72 -1.48 28.22
C VAL A 15 -55.27 -2.86 27.78
N GLY A 16 -54.78 -2.98 26.55
CA GLY A 16 -54.09 -4.19 26.07
C GLY A 16 -52.62 -4.21 26.57
N LEU A 17 -52.31 -5.11 27.45
CA LEU A 17 -50.89 -5.43 27.78
C LEU A 17 -50.27 -6.07 26.55
N SER A 18 -49.46 -5.33 25.82
CA SER A 18 -48.57 -5.86 24.77
C SER A 18 -47.32 -6.43 25.42
N THR A 19 -47.24 -7.73 25.58
CA THR A 19 -45.98 -8.42 25.90
C THR A 19 -45.14 -8.47 24.62
N SER A 20 -44.15 -7.61 24.51
CA SER A 20 -43.12 -7.74 23.46
C SER A 20 -42.31 -8.99 23.68
N PRO A 21 -42.10 -9.85 22.69
CA PRO A 21 -41.14 -10.95 22.81
C PRO A 21 -39.74 -10.37 22.90
N ALA A 22 -38.97 -10.80 23.89
CA ALA A 22 -37.56 -10.49 24.01
C ALA A 22 -36.86 -11.02 22.75
N ALA A 23 -36.29 -10.11 21.97
CA ALA A 23 -35.42 -10.45 20.85
C ALA A 23 -34.17 -11.13 21.43
N THR A 24 -34.08 -12.45 21.23
CA THR A 24 -32.84 -13.21 21.44
C THR A 24 -31.81 -12.65 20.47
N ALA A 25 -30.82 -11.91 21.00
CA ALA A 25 -29.68 -11.50 20.22
C ALA A 25 -28.92 -12.76 19.77
N GLU A 26 -28.97 -13.05 18.48
CA GLU A 26 -28.07 -14.04 17.87
C GLU A 26 -26.62 -13.59 18.16
N PRO A 27 -25.74 -14.51 18.60
CA PRO A 27 -24.33 -14.17 18.74
C PRO A 27 -23.81 -13.76 17.35
N ALA A 28 -23.35 -12.51 17.24
CA ALA A 28 -22.69 -12.01 16.05
C ALA A 28 -21.57 -13.00 15.70
N LEU A 29 -21.68 -13.65 14.54
CA LEU A 29 -20.62 -14.47 13.97
C LEU A 29 -19.38 -13.58 13.86
N THR A 30 -18.44 -13.75 14.77
CA THR A 30 -17.14 -13.07 14.73
C THR A 30 -16.52 -13.43 13.39
N ALA A 31 -16.36 -12.45 12.51
CA ALA A 31 -15.66 -12.65 11.25
C ALA A 31 -14.30 -13.30 11.57
N PRO A 32 -13.90 -14.36 10.84
CA PRO A 32 -12.62 -15.01 11.10
C PRO A 32 -11.51 -13.95 11.06
N SER A 33 -10.71 -13.88 12.11
CA SER A 33 -9.51 -13.06 12.13
C SER A 33 -8.72 -13.32 10.86
N PRO A 34 -8.25 -12.30 10.14
CA PRO A 34 -7.44 -12.52 8.95
C PRO A 34 -6.27 -13.42 9.37
N LEU A 35 -6.14 -14.56 8.73
CA LEU A 35 -5.03 -15.48 8.97
C LEU A 35 -3.74 -14.67 8.91
N ALA A 36 -2.97 -14.70 9.98
CA ALA A 36 -1.69 -13.99 10.02
C ALA A 36 -0.84 -14.48 8.84
N GLN A 37 -0.57 -13.59 7.88
CA GLN A 37 0.25 -13.96 6.73
C GLN A 37 1.64 -14.35 7.20
N VAL A 38 2.13 -15.50 6.73
CA VAL A 38 3.49 -15.95 7.02
C VAL A 38 4.44 -15.25 6.05
N PRO A 39 5.55 -14.64 6.53
CA PRO A 39 6.53 -14.05 5.63
C PRO A 39 7.18 -15.12 4.77
N VAL A 40 7.30 -14.86 3.47
CA VAL A 40 7.98 -15.76 2.51
C VAL A 40 9.51 -15.59 2.55
N LYS A 41 9.98 -14.43 3.06
CA LYS A 41 11.39 -14.13 3.29
C LYS A 41 11.52 -13.23 4.51
N THR A 42 12.64 -13.37 5.23
CA THR A 42 13.06 -12.41 6.26
C THR A 42 14.49 -12.00 5.98
N GLU A 43 14.77 -10.70 5.95
CA GLU A 43 16.10 -10.13 5.78
C GLU A 43 16.38 -9.17 6.94
N GLY A 44 17.26 -9.56 7.84
CA GLY A 44 17.45 -8.87 9.11
C GLY A 44 16.12 -8.82 9.90
N TRP A 45 15.59 -7.63 10.12
CA TRP A 45 14.29 -7.41 10.78
C TRP A 45 13.11 -7.30 9.80
N LEU A 46 13.38 -7.12 8.50
CA LEU A 46 12.35 -6.92 7.48
C LEU A 46 11.68 -8.24 7.12
N LYS A 47 10.37 -8.31 7.34
CA LYS A 47 9.53 -9.42 6.91
C LYS A 47 8.93 -9.11 5.55
N ILE A 48 9.09 -10.02 4.61
CA ILE A 48 8.65 -9.88 3.22
C ILE A 48 7.56 -10.91 2.94
N TYR A 49 6.46 -10.44 2.36
CA TYR A 49 5.25 -11.20 2.11
C TYR A 49 4.90 -11.17 0.63
N GLN A 50 4.31 -12.26 0.13
CA GLN A 50 3.74 -12.29 -1.21
C GLN A 50 2.32 -11.73 -1.21
N GLY A 51 1.98 -10.94 -2.25
CA GLY A 51 0.65 -10.36 -2.46
C GLY A 51 0.49 -8.99 -1.82
N LYS A 52 -0.74 -8.61 -1.51
CA LYS A 52 -1.11 -7.28 -0.99
C LYS A 52 -1.13 -7.25 0.53
N ALA A 53 -0.83 -6.08 1.09
CA ALA A 53 -0.92 -5.85 2.51
C ALA A 53 -2.39 -5.90 3.00
N PRO A 54 -2.65 -6.43 4.20
CA PRO A 54 -3.97 -6.34 4.82
C PRO A 54 -4.40 -4.87 4.97
N ARG A 55 -5.67 -4.59 4.73
CA ARG A 55 -6.22 -3.24 4.86
C ARG A 55 -5.93 -2.64 6.24
N GLY A 56 -5.54 -1.38 6.27
CA GLY A 56 -5.26 -0.65 7.51
C GLY A 56 -3.88 -0.92 8.12
N THR A 57 -3.03 -1.74 7.48
CA THR A 57 -1.64 -1.91 7.90
C THR A 57 -0.76 -0.80 7.34
N LYS A 58 0.24 -0.39 8.13
CA LYS A 58 1.30 0.52 7.65
C LYS A 58 2.42 -0.32 7.03
N ALA A 59 2.18 -0.87 5.85
CA ALA A 59 3.15 -1.67 5.13
C ALA A 59 3.68 -0.93 3.91
N VAL A 60 4.85 -1.33 3.42
CA VAL A 60 5.35 -0.95 2.10
C VAL A 60 4.83 -1.98 1.11
N GLU A 61 4.25 -1.52 0.01
CA GLU A 61 3.75 -2.38 -1.05
C GLU A 61 4.46 -2.09 -2.36
N LEU A 62 4.81 -3.15 -3.09
CA LEU A 62 5.37 -3.09 -4.43
C LEU A 62 4.49 -3.93 -5.36
N THR A 63 4.09 -3.34 -6.48
CA THR A 63 3.26 -4.01 -7.48
C THR A 63 3.89 -3.87 -8.86
N VAL A 64 3.91 -4.96 -9.62
CA VAL A 64 4.33 -4.94 -11.03
C VAL A 64 3.14 -4.60 -11.90
N ILE A 65 3.31 -3.61 -12.75
CA ILE A 65 2.30 -3.22 -13.74
C ILE A 65 2.90 -3.21 -15.15
N PRO A 66 2.09 -3.53 -16.18
CA PRO A 66 2.49 -3.31 -17.56
C PRO A 66 2.46 -1.82 -17.91
N ASP A 67 3.40 -1.39 -18.75
CA ASP A 67 3.48 -0.04 -19.26
C ASP A 67 3.88 -0.08 -20.75
N SER A 68 3.18 0.70 -21.58
CA SER A 68 3.39 0.69 -23.03
C SER A 68 4.74 1.28 -23.46
N ALA A 69 5.28 2.20 -22.63
CA ALA A 69 6.54 2.89 -22.94
C ALA A 69 7.77 2.13 -22.48
N VAL A 70 7.67 1.38 -21.35
CA VAL A 70 8.84 0.76 -20.71
C VAL A 70 8.66 -0.74 -20.38
N GLY A 71 7.57 -1.35 -20.81
CA GLY A 71 7.28 -2.75 -20.49
C GLY A 71 6.83 -2.93 -19.03
N MET A 72 7.33 -3.98 -18.37
CA MET A 72 6.95 -4.25 -16.97
C MET A 72 7.75 -3.36 -16.03
N ARG A 73 7.07 -2.58 -15.19
CA ARG A 73 7.68 -1.71 -14.18
C ARG A 73 7.07 -1.91 -12.80
N VAL A 74 7.79 -1.49 -11.78
CA VAL A 74 7.34 -1.55 -10.39
C VAL A 74 6.77 -0.19 -9.97
N THR A 75 5.67 -0.25 -9.23
CA THR A 75 5.07 0.89 -8.53
C THR A 75 4.96 0.60 -7.04
N ASP A 76 4.70 1.62 -6.24
CA ASP A 76 4.20 1.42 -4.88
C ASP A 76 2.73 0.98 -4.88
N GLY A 77 2.17 0.70 -3.70
CA GLY A 77 0.77 0.29 -3.53
C GLY A 77 -0.26 1.34 -3.94
N ASN A 78 0.15 2.60 -4.13
CA ASN A 78 -0.69 3.70 -4.60
C ASN A 78 -0.55 3.94 -6.12
N GLY A 79 0.32 3.19 -6.80
CA GLY A 79 0.54 3.31 -8.24
C GLY A 79 1.59 4.34 -8.65
N HIS A 80 2.35 4.92 -7.70
CA HIS A 80 3.46 5.80 -8.04
C HIS A 80 4.65 4.99 -8.58
N SER A 81 5.26 5.51 -9.65
CA SER A 81 6.41 4.86 -10.28
C SER A 81 7.62 4.83 -9.36
N LEU A 82 8.34 3.73 -9.44
CA LEU A 82 9.60 3.56 -8.74
C LEU A 82 10.75 3.51 -9.72
N TYR A 83 11.87 4.11 -9.32
CA TYR A 83 13.05 4.31 -10.16
C TYR A 83 14.29 3.71 -9.52
N ARG A 84 15.25 3.39 -10.37
CA ARG A 84 16.64 3.05 -10.01
C ARG A 84 17.59 4.09 -10.57
N PHE A 85 18.75 4.22 -9.92
CA PHE A 85 19.81 5.13 -10.31
C PHE A 85 21.04 4.37 -10.81
N ASP A 86 21.51 4.64 -12.02
CA ASP A 86 22.65 3.91 -12.61
C ASP A 86 23.98 4.14 -11.90
N LYS A 87 24.10 5.25 -11.14
CA LYS A 87 25.29 5.51 -10.32
C LYS A 87 25.28 4.83 -8.95
N ASP A 88 24.19 4.16 -8.59
CA ASP A 88 24.14 3.25 -7.44
C ASP A 88 24.87 1.96 -7.76
N THR A 89 25.03 1.10 -6.75
CA THR A 89 25.54 -0.25 -6.94
C THR A 89 24.57 -1.29 -6.37
N ALA A 90 24.51 -2.46 -7.03
CA ALA A 90 23.67 -3.56 -6.57
C ALA A 90 24.45 -4.57 -5.73
N ARG A 91 25.77 -4.66 -5.93
CA ARG A 91 26.63 -5.65 -5.26
C ARG A 91 28.02 -5.05 -4.98
N PRO A 92 28.30 -4.64 -3.72
CA PRO A 92 27.33 -4.53 -2.63
C PRO A 92 26.27 -3.47 -2.92
N SER A 93 25.07 -3.68 -2.39
CA SER A 93 23.96 -2.74 -2.56
C SER A 93 24.28 -1.43 -1.84
N ARG A 94 24.22 -0.30 -2.58
CA ARG A 94 24.58 1.01 -2.03
C ARG A 94 23.89 2.13 -2.81
N SER A 95 23.33 3.09 -2.07
CA SER A 95 22.83 4.34 -2.62
C SER A 95 23.94 5.39 -2.71
N ASN A 96 24.03 6.05 -3.85
CA ASN A 96 24.88 7.22 -4.08
C ASN A 96 24.06 8.52 -4.24
N CYS A 97 22.73 8.47 -4.07
CA CYS A 97 21.83 9.61 -4.11
C CYS A 97 21.53 10.10 -2.69
N ASN A 98 22.24 11.16 -2.26
CA ASN A 98 22.12 11.77 -0.93
C ASN A 98 21.94 13.29 -1.08
N GLY A 99 21.63 14.01 0.01
CA GLY A 99 21.44 15.46 0.02
C GLY A 99 20.41 15.92 -1.03
N ASP A 100 20.74 16.90 -1.85
CA ASP A 100 19.85 17.47 -2.87
C ASP A 100 19.36 16.44 -3.90
N CYS A 101 20.17 15.39 -4.14
CA CYS A 101 19.72 14.28 -4.97
C CYS A 101 18.51 13.59 -4.34
N ALA A 102 18.53 13.31 -3.04
CA ALA A 102 17.44 12.65 -2.32
C ALA A 102 16.19 13.55 -2.17
N VAL A 103 16.33 14.87 -2.30
CA VAL A 103 15.18 15.79 -2.38
C VAL A 103 14.46 15.63 -3.73
N THR A 104 15.23 15.53 -4.80
CA THR A 104 14.67 15.32 -6.15
C THR A 104 14.20 13.90 -6.37
N TRP A 105 14.92 12.94 -5.82
CA TRP A 105 14.67 11.50 -5.90
C TRP A 105 14.52 10.90 -4.50
N PRO A 106 13.37 11.08 -3.85
CA PRO A 106 13.16 10.55 -2.51
C PRO A 106 13.32 9.02 -2.48
N PRO A 107 14.11 8.47 -1.55
CA PRO A 107 14.24 7.02 -1.40
C PRO A 107 12.92 6.41 -0.94
N LEU A 108 12.60 5.20 -1.42
CA LEU A 108 11.53 4.41 -0.87
C LEU A 108 11.99 3.82 0.47
N LEU A 109 11.49 4.37 1.56
CA LEU A 109 11.89 3.99 2.91
C LEU A 109 10.98 2.92 3.52
N VAL A 110 11.55 2.13 4.42
CA VAL A 110 10.84 1.19 5.28
C VAL A 110 11.30 1.38 6.72
N SER A 111 10.36 1.34 7.66
CA SER A 111 10.64 1.48 9.09
C SER A 111 10.56 0.13 9.81
N ARG A 112 11.29 -0.01 10.93
CA ARG A 112 11.17 -1.20 11.78
C ARG A 112 9.71 -1.42 12.20
N GLY A 113 9.27 -2.66 12.10
CA GLY A 113 7.88 -3.04 12.38
C GLY A 113 6.94 -2.95 11.17
N GLN A 114 7.36 -2.36 10.05
CA GLN A 114 6.64 -2.46 8.79
C GLN A 114 7.02 -3.76 8.07
N GLY A 115 6.03 -4.37 7.38
CA GLY A 115 6.26 -5.42 6.41
C GLY A 115 6.45 -4.87 5.00
N LEU A 116 7.13 -5.62 4.15
CA LEU A 116 7.18 -5.39 2.71
C LEU A 116 6.30 -6.42 2.02
N TYR A 117 5.33 -5.97 1.23
CA TYR A 117 4.45 -6.81 0.44
C TYR A 117 4.77 -6.64 -1.04
N VAL A 118 4.91 -7.74 -1.75
CA VAL A 118 5.32 -7.73 -3.16
C VAL A 118 4.36 -8.53 -4.03
N GLU A 119 3.87 -7.91 -5.11
CA GLU A 119 3.01 -8.53 -6.10
C GLU A 119 3.67 -8.49 -7.47
N GLY A 120 3.92 -9.68 -8.05
CA GLY A 120 4.61 -9.82 -9.33
C GLY A 120 6.14 -9.70 -9.27
N ILE A 121 6.71 -9.56 -8.09
CA ILE A 121 8.16 -9.55 -7.86
C ILE A 121 8.54 -10.83 -7.12
N ASP A 122 9.68 -11.43 -7.47
CA ASP A 122 10.27 -12.51 -6.67
C ASP A 122 10.73 -11.92 -5.32
N PRO A 123 10.17 -12.37 -4.19
CA PRO A 123 10.56 -11.87 -2.87
C PRO A 123 12.05 -12.03 -2.57
N THR A 124 12.73 -13.02 -3.17
CA THR A 124 14.16 -13.24 -2.97
C THR A 124 15.02 -12.09 -3.50
N LEU A 125 14.51 -11.32 -4.46
CA LEU A 125 15.17 -10.15 -5.05
C LEU A 125 14.97 -8.88 -4.22
N THR A 126 14.07 -8.88 -3.24
CA THR A 126 13.77 -7.68 -2.45
C THR A 126 14.51 -7.68 -1.12
N GLY A 127 14.89 -6.51 -0.67
CA GLY A 127 15.61 -6.32 0.59
C GLY A 127 15.68 -4.85 0.98
N PHE A 128 16.65 -4.50 1.79
CA PHE A 128 16.89 -3.10 2.16
C PHE A 128 18.38 -2.84 2.42
N ILE A 129 18.75 -1.56 2.36
CA ILE A 129 20.03 -1.04 2.84
C ILE A 129 19.79 -0.03 3.95
N GLU A 130 20.74 0.09 4.86
CA GLU A 130 20.82 1.22 5.78
C GLU A 130 21.63 2.33 5.11
N ARG A 131 21.04 3.53 5.04
CA ARG A 131 21.65 4.73 4.47
C ARG A 131 22.52 5.42 5.51
N ALA A 132 23.37 6.36 5.06
CA ALA A 132 24.26 7.11 5.95
C ALA A 132 23.53 7.95 7.02
N ASP A 133 22.26 8.29 6.78
CA ASP A 133 21.39 9.00 7.72
C ASP A 133 20.64 8.06 8.69
N GLY A 134 20.91 6.75 8.64
CA GLY A 134 20.28 5.72 9.47
C GLY A 134 18.90 5.29 8.97
N SER A 135 18.36 5.88 7.90
CA SER A 135 17.11 5.42 7.29
C SER A 135 17.33 4.11 6.52
N CYS A 136 16.28 3.30 6.43
CA CYS A 136 16.33 2.04 5.69
C CYS A 136 15.59 2.19 4.36
N GLN A 137 16.29 1.94 3.25
CA GLN A 137 15.77 2.08 1.89
C GLN A 137 15.57 0.70 1.25
N ILE A 138 14.42 0.48 0.65
CA ILE A 138 14.09 -0.75 -0.09
C ILE A 138 15.01 -0.92 -1.29
N THR A 139 15.34 -2.19 -1.59
CA THR A 139 16.08 -2.60 -2.78
C THR A 139 15.34 -3.66 -3.56
N ILE A 140 15.53 -3.69 -4.88
CA ILE A 140 15.07 -4.74 -5.79
C ILE A 140 16.27 -5.21 -6.62
N GLY A 141 16.58 -6.51 -6.60
CA GLY A 141 17.78 -7.05 -7.25
C GLY A 141 19.08 -6.43 -6.74
N GLY A 142 19.09 -5.93 -5.50
CA GLY A 142 20.18 -5.19 -4.88
C GLY A 142 20.22 -3.68 -5.24
N TRP A 143 19.42 -3.22 -6.20
CA TRP A 143 19.35 -1.81 -6.56
C TRP A 143 18.44 -1.04 -5.61
N PRO A 144 18.93 0.07 -4.97
CA PRO A 144 18.08 0.97 -4.21
C PRO A 144 16.99 1.58 -5.09
N VAL A 145 15.76 1.73 -4.54
CA VAL A 145 14.64 2.27 -5.29
C VAL A 145 14.16 3.61 -4.73
N TYR A 146 13.68 4.47 -5.64
CA TYR A 146 13.36 5.86 -5.40
C TYR A 146 12.04 6.25 -6.01
N TYR A 147 11.45 7.32 -5.50
CA TYR A 147 10.44 8.12 -6.17
C TYR A 147 11.08 9.22 -7.01
N PHE A 148 10.27 9.88 -7.84
CA PHE A 148 10.64 11.14 -8.47
C PHE A 148 9.73 12.25 -7.97
N SER A 149 10.31 13.35 -7.46
CA SER A 149 9.55 14.43 -6.83
C SER A 149 8.57 15.16 -7.76
N LYS A 150 8.75 15.02 -9.08
CA LYS A 150 7.85 15.60 -10.08
C LYS A 150 6.71 14.70 -10.50
N ASP A 151 6.75 13.40 -10.18
CA ASP A 151 5.60 12.51 -10.34
C ASP A 151 4.57 12.87 -9.27
N LYS A 152 3.38 13.32 -9.69
CA LYS A 152 2.33 13.82 -8.79
C LYS A 152 1.12 12.91 -8.74
N GLN A 153 0.91 12.13 -9.79
CA GLN A 153 -0.25 11.26 -9.91
C GLN A 153 0.18 9.80 -10.06
N PRO A 154 -0.64 8.84 -9.61
CA PRO A 154 -0.45 7.44 -9.96
C PRO A 154 -0.29 7.28 -11.49
N GLY A 155 0.69 6.52 -11.90
CA GLY A 155 0.98 6.29 -13.31
C GLY A 155 1.97 7.28 -13.94
N ASP A 156 2.25 8.43 -13.32
CA ASP A 156 3.29 9.34 -13.81
C ASP A 156 4.62 8.60 -13.99
N LEU A 157 5.33 8.93 -15.08
CA LEU A 157 6.61 8.31 -15.44
C LEU A 157 7.62 9.37 -15.91
N LEU A 158 7.57 10.57 -15.34
CA LEU A 158 8.38 11.73 -15.73
C LEU A 158 9.86 11.57 -15.40
N GLY A 159 10.20 10.60 -14.55
CA GLY A 159 11.57 10.27 -14.17
C GLY A 159 12.31 9.38 -15.18
N GLN A 160 11.60 8.81 -16.17
CA GLN A 160 12.20 7.88 -17.13
C GLN A 160 13.24 8.59 -18.01
N GLY A 161 14.48 8.07 -18.00
CA GLY A 161 15.58 8.59 -18.83
C GLY A 161 16.19 9.90 -18.35
N VAL A 162 15.76 10.45 -17.22
CA VAL A 162 16.29 11.73 -16.71
C VAL A 162 17.79 11.63 -16.49
N GLY A 163 18.51 12.60 -17.09
CA GLY A 163 19.97 12.67 -17.03
C GLY A 163 20.70 11.45 -17.60
N GLY A 164 20.00 10.58 -18.35
CA GLY A 164 20.55 9.34 -18.90
C GLY A 164 20.93 8.30 -17.84
N THR A 165 20.54 8.51 -16.57
CA THR A 165 20.97 7.69 -15.43
C THR A 165 19.81 7.21 -14.54
N TRP A 166 18.61 7.75 -14.72
CA TRP A 166 17.41 7.37 -13.96
C TRP A 166 16.44 6.62 -14.84
N PHE A 167 16.00 5.46 -14.38
CA PHE A 167 15.09 4.59 -15.14
C PHE A 167 14.07 3.96 -14.20
N ALA A 168 12.83 3.81 -14.65
CA ALA A 168 11.85 3.01 -13.96
C ALA A 168 12.43 1.62 -13.70
N VAL A 169 12.17 1.07 -12.52
CA VAL A 169 12.74 -0.22 -12.12
C VAL A 169 11.85 -1.36 -12.61
N ALA A 170 12.46 -2.35 -13.24
CA ALA A 170 11.82 -3.61 -13.63
C ALA A 170 11.69 -4.56 -12.41
N PRO A 171 10.83 -5.59 -12.47
CA PRO A 171 10.66 -6.56 -11.38
C PRO A 171 11.95 -7.27 -10.93
N THR A 172 12.94 -7.33 -11.80
CA THR A 172 14.27 -7.92 -11.51
C THR A 172 15.26 -6.95 -10.88
N GLY A 173 14.88 -5.67 -10.69
CA GLY A 173 15.80 -4.59 -10.29
C GLY A 173 16.56 -3.96 -11.47
N GLY A 174 16.43 -4.51 -12.68
CA GLY A 174 16.95 -3.93 -13.91
C GLY A 174 16.19 -2.65 -14.31
N LYS A 175 16.59 -2.04 -15.45
CA LYS A 175 15.83 -0.95 -16.06
C LYS A 175 14.56 -1.51 -16.70
N ALA A 176 13.43 -0.88 -16.48
CA ALA A 176 12.25 -1.11 -17.28
C ALA A 176 12.46 -0.42 -18.64
N LEU A 177 12.53 -1.20 -19.69
CA LEU A 177 12.74 -0.75 -21.06
C LEU A 177 11.78 -1.52 -21.97
N ALA A 178 11.16 -0.83 -22.93
CA ALA A 178 10.43 -1.50 -24.00
C ALA A 178 11.36 -2.46 -24.74
N LYS A 179 10.81 -3.61 -25.14
CA LYS A 179 11.53 -4.57 -25.98
C LYS A 179 11.49 -4.13 -27.43
#